data_fcc3624044289eed4d6e625343c9994d
#
_entry.id   fcc3624044289eed4d6e625343c9994d
#
_cell.length_a   1.000
_cell.length_b   1.000
_cell.length_c   1.000
_cell.angle_alpha   90.00
_cell.angle_beta   90.00
_cell.angle_gamma   90.00
#
_symmetry.space_group_name_H-M   'P 1'
#
loop_
_entity.id
_entity.type
_entity.pdbx_description
1 polymer ?
#
loop_
_entity_poly.entity_id
_entity_poly.type
_entity_poly.pdbx_seq_one_letter_code
_entity_poly.pdbx_strand_id
1 'polypeptide(L)'
;YNKSRQEVLVMRVKAIMMPFSKLACISVENTVEEAMKIIDEQGLLSLPVVDGQQFVGVLSKQFLFEEFFRNYTGTREEFAQRKVMEFMKTRIETIGENTRIEEAAAMFITSKVRFIPITNEQNKLLGIVTQQAVFKEYQKIFGNKHNSMAIYTYDIRGVLGRFMGPL
;
A
#
# COMPACT_ATOMS: atom_id res chain seq x y z
N TYR A 1 -14.27 20.52 -19.72
CA TYR A 1 -13.71 20.71 -18.36
C TYR A 1 -14.44 19.87 -17.29
N ASN A 2 -15.74 19.72 -17.44
CA ASN A 2 -16.57 18.98 -16.47
C ASN A 2 -16.50 17.45 -16.62
N LYS A 3 -16.30 16.92 -17.83
CA LYS A 3 -16.38 15.49 -18.10
C LYS A 3 -15.25 14.68 -17.47
N SER A 4 -14.02 15.16 -17.56
CA SER A 4 -12.85 14.49 -16.97
C SER A 4 -12.82 14.54 -15.43
N ARG A 5 -13.36 15.61 -14.83
CA ARG A 5 -13.52 15.71 -13.37
C ARG A 5 -14.61 14.78 -12.85
N GLN A 6 -15.70 14.64 -13.59
CA GLN A 6 -16.75 13.69 -13.25
C GLN A 6 -16.32 12.23 -13.41
N GLU A 7 -15.46 11.92 -14.40
CA GLU A 7 -14.92 10.58 -14.59
C GLU A 7 -14.02 10.14 -13.42
N VAL A 8 -13.21 11.05 -12.86
CA VAL A 8 -12.39 10.76 -11.64
C VAL A 8 -13.28 10.54 -10.42
N LEU A 9 -14.28 11.38 -10.22
CA LEU A 9 -15.20 11.32 -9.07
C LEU A 9 -16.05 10.04 -9.05
N VAL A 10 -16.22 9.37 -10.19
CA VAL A 10 -16.98 8.12 -10.33
C VAL A 10 -16.09 6.89 -10.33
N MET A 11 -14.77 7.06 -10.41
CA MET A 11 -13.83 5.95 -10.49
C MET A 11 -13.67 5.21 -9.16
N ARG A 12 -13.78 3.88 -9.23
CA ARG A 12 -13.68 2.98 -8.09
C ARG A 12 -12.30 2.31 -8.05
N VAL A 13 -11.83 1.97 -6.86
CA VAL A 13 -10.51 1.35 -6.69
C VAL A 13 -10.36 0.03 -7.41
N LYS A 14 -11.45 -0.70 -7.67
CA LYS A 14 -11.41 -1.94 -8.47
C LYS A 14 -10.85 -1.73 -9.89
N ALA A 15 -10.95 -0.53 -10.44
CA ALA A 15 -10.43 -0.22 -11.78
C ALA A 15 -8.90 -0.13 -11.82
N ILE A 16 -8.25 0.14 -10.68
CA ILE A 16 -6.80 0.32 -10.57
C ILE A 16 -6.12 -0.65 -9.60
N MET A 17 -6.88 -1.52 -8.95
CA MET A 17 -6.30 -2.46 -8.00
C MET A 17 -5.44 -3.51 -8.69
N MET A 18 -4.39 -3.94 -8.00
CA MET A 18 -3.70 -5.18 -8.32
C MET A 18 -4.53 -6.34 -7.76
N PRO A 19 -5.06 -7.23 -8.61
CA PRO A 19 -5.93 -8.32 -8.15
C PRO A 19 -5.14 -9.38 -7.40
N PHE A 20 -5.82 -10.11 -6.51
CA PHE A 20 -5.23 -11.17 -5.70
C PHE A 20 -4.46 -12.21 -6.53
N SER A 21 -4.94 -12.55 -7.72
CA SER A 21 -4.28 -13.51 -8.62
C SER A 21 -2.88 -13.10 -9.10
N LYS A 22 -2.57 -11.81 -9.05
CA LYS A 22 -1.27 -11.24 -9.46
C LYS A 22 -0.46 -10.71 -8.28
N LEU A 23 -1.00 -10.80 -7.07
CA LEU A 23 -0.44 -10.19 -5.89
C LEU A 23 0.54 -11.13 -5.21
N ALA A 24 1.73 -10.62 -4.88
CA ALA A 24 2.60 -11.30 -3.94
C ALA A 24 2.01 -11.18 -2.53
N CYS A 25 1.75 -12.29 -1.90
CA CYS A 25 1.29 -12.37 -0.50
C CYS A 25 1.95 -13.57 0.18
N ILE A 26 1.82 -13.63 1.49
CA ILE A 26 2.42 -14.69 2.30
C ILE A 26 1.35 -15.27 3.24
N SER A 27 1.42 -16.58 3.50
CA SER A 27 0.54 -17.23 4.48
C SER A 27 1.02 -17.02 5.90
N VAL A 28 0.11 -16.97 6.84
CA VAL A 28 0.40 -16.94 8.30
C VAL A 28 1.31 -18.08 8.75
N GLU A 29 1.23 -19.22 8.06
CA GLU A 29 2.01 -20.42 8.37
C GLU A 29 3.44 -20.39 7.81
N ASN A 30 3.73 -19.51 6.90
CA ASN A 30 5.06 -19.39 6.33
C ASN A 30 6.07 -18.81 7.33
N THR A 31 7.35 -19.06 7.06
CA THR A 31 8.46 -18.54 7.88
C THR A 31 8.86 -17.14 7.43
N VAL A 32 9.59 -16.45 8.30
CA VAL A 32 10.24 -15.17 8.00
C VAL A 32 11.19 -15.31 6.80
N GLU A 33 11.93 -16.43 6.69
CA GLU A 33 12.83 -16.69 5.57
C GLU A 33 12.08 -16.73 4.23
N GLU A 34 10.95 -17.45 4.18
CA GLU A 34 10.12 -17.53 2.97
C GLU A 34 9.57 -16.16 2.59
N ALA A 35 9.13 -15.37 3.56
CA ALA A 35 8.66 -14.01 3.33
C ALA A 35 9.77 -13.09 2.82
N MET A 36 10.96 -13.15 3.42
CA MET A 36 12.11 -12.34 3.00
C MET A 36 12.57 -12.70 1.60
N LYS A 37 12.50 -13.98 1.22
CA LYS A 37 12.80 -14.40 -0.14
C LYS A 37 11.88 -13.72 -1.17
N ILE A 38 10.57 -13.71 -0.93
CA ILE A 38 9.60 -13.04 -1.81
C ILE A 38 9.87 -11.53 -1.87
N ILE A 39 10.10 -10.91 -0.72
CA ILE A 39 10.38 -9.48 -0.59
C ILE A 39 11.61 -9.09 -1.41
N ASP A 40 12.70 -9.84 -1.28
CA ASP A 40 13.96 -9.54 -1.96
C ASP A 40 13.90 -9.83 -3.46
N GLU A 41 13.32 -10.95 -3.88
CA GLU A 41 13.17 -11.32 -5.30
C GLU A 41 12.31 -10.33 -6.08
N GLN A 42 11.30 -9.75 -5.44
CA GLN A 42 10.37 -8.82 -6.09
C GLN A 42 10.63 -7.34 -5.75
N GLY A 43 11.64 -7.05 -4.95
CA GLY A 43 11.99 -5.68 -4.56
C GLY A 43 10.88 -4.99 -3.75
N LEU A 44 10.18 -5.74 -2.90
CA LEU A 44 9.07 -5.25 -2.10
C LEU A 44 9.54 -4.73 -0.74
N LEU A 45 8.69 -3.95 -0.07
CA LEU A 45 8.93 -3.44 1.28
C LEU A 45 7.95 -4.02 2.29
N SER A 46 6.85 -4.56 1.83
CA SER A 46 5.84 -5.19 2.67
C SER A 46 5.01 -6.18 1.86
N LEU A 47 4.37 -7.12 2.55
CA LEU A 47 3.52 -8.15 1.97
C LEU A 47 2.20 -8.21 2.71
N PRO A 48 1.07 -8.36 2.02
CA PRO A 48 -0.17 -8.81 2.64
C PRO A 48 0.00 -10.23 3.19
N VAL A 49 -0.54 -10.45 4.37
CA VAL A 49 -0.55 -11.77 5.03
C VAL A 49 -1.96 -12.32 4.98
N VAL A 50 -2.10 -13.57 4.56
CA VAL A 50 -3.39 -14.24 4.40
C VAL A 50 -3.42 -15.59 5.12
N ASP A 51 -4.63 -15.99 5.49
CA ASP A 51 -4.97 -17.36 5.88
C ASP A 51 -5.92 -17.91 4.83
N GLY A 52 -5.42 -18.76 3.93
CA GLY A 52 -6.11 -19.07 2.68
C GLY A 52 -6.25 -17.79 1.83
N GLN A 53 -7.48 -17.29 1.68
CA GLN A 53 -7.75 -15.99 1.04
C GLN A 53 -8.20 -14.92 2.06
N GLN A 54 -8.36 -15.29 3.32
CA GLN A 54 -8.70 -14.34 4.37
C GLN A 54 -7.55 -13.37 4.62
N PHE A 55 -7.84 -12.09 4.59
CA PHE A 55 -6.85 -11.07 4.94
C PHE A 55 -6.67 -11.03 6.45
N VAL A 56 -5.43 -11.16 6.94
CA VAL A 56 -5.14 -11.20 8.37
C VAL A 56 -4.15 -10.13 8.82
N GLY A 57 -3.37 -9.56 7.92
CA GLY A 57 -2.43 -8.51 8.31
C GLY A 57 -1.44 -8.14 7.22
N VAL A 58 -0.41 -7.39 7.61
CA VAL A 58 0.68 -6.95 6.74
C VAL A 58 2.02 -7.21 7.43
N LEU A 59 2.94 -7.80 6.69
CA LEU A 59 4.32 -7.99 7.11
C LEU A 59 5.20 -6.90 6.50
N SER A 60 5.94 -6.18 7.34
CA SER A 60 6.85 -5.11 6.91
C SER A 60 8.30 -5.57 7.02
N LYS A 61 9.07 -5.40 5.94
CA LYS A 61 10.52 -5.63 5.91
C LYS A 61 11.23 -4.82 7.00
N GLN A 62 10.90 -3.54 7.11
CA GLN A 62 11.47 -2.66 8.12
C GLN A 62 11.21 -3.18 9.54
N PHE A 63 9.98 -3.60 9.83
CA PHE A 63 9.63 -4.12 11.15
C PHE A 63 10.39 -5.40 11.49
N LEU A 64 10.57 -6.31 10.53
CA LEU A 64 11.37 -7.51 10.72
C LEU A 64 12.83 -7.20 11.10
N PHE A 65 13.46 -6.25 10.39
CA PHE A 65 14.81 -5.83 10.72
C PHE A 65 14.92 -5.15 12.08
N GLU A 66 13.94 -4.31 12.42
CA GLU A 66 13.91 -3.65 13.72
C GLU A 66 13.74 -4.66 14.86
N GLU A 67 12.83 -5.64 14.70
CA GLU A 67 12.64 -6.71 15.69
C GLU A 67 13.88 -7.56 15.87
N PHE A 68 14.52 -7.99 14.78
CA PHE A 68 15.76 -8.75 14.84
C PHE A 68 16.86 -7.96 15.54
N PHE A 69 17.06 -6.71 15.17
CA PHE A 69 18.17 -5.89 15.68
C PHE A 69 17.98 -5.46 17.13
N ARG A 70 16.75 -5.12 17.54
CA ARG A 70 16.47 -4.53 18.86
C ARG A 70 16.05 -5.52 19.92
N ASN A 71 15.26 -6.50 19.55
CA ASN A 71 14.52 -7.32 20.51
C ASN A 71 14.91 -8.78 20.50
N TYR A 72 15.54 -9.27 19.43
CA TYR A 72 15.88 -10.68 19.29
C TYR A 72 17.26 -11.00 19.85
N THR A 73 17.39 -12.08 20.61
CA THR A 73 18.63 -12.50 21.26
C THR A 73 19.23 -13.78 20.69
N GLY A 74 18.55 -14.44 19.76
CA GLY A 74 19.00 -15.66 19.10
C GLY A 74 19.83 -15.41 17.84
N THR A 75 20.06 -16.46 17.09
CA THR A 75 20.77 -16.40 15.80
C THR A 75 19.84 -15.91 14.68
N ARG A 76 20.44 -15.47 13.58
CA ARG A 76 19.72 -15.11 12.37
C ARG A 76 18.92 -16.28 11.80
N GLU A 77 19.52 -17.48 11.85
CA GLU A 77 18.92 -18.72 11.37
C GLU A 77 17.68 -19.08 12.18
N GLU A 78 17.73 -18.95 13.49
CA GLU A 78 16.59 -19.18 14.38
C GLU A 78 15.46 -18.16 14.10
N PHE A 79 15.81 -16.89 13.94
CA PHE A 79 14.82 -15.85 13.60
C PHE A 79 14.15 -16.12 12.27
N ALA A 80 14.92 -16.53 11.27
CA ALA A 80 14.43 -16.83 9.93
C ALA A 80 13.39 -17.96 9.90
N GLN A 81 13.45 -18.91 10.86
CA GLN A 81 12.51 -20.02 10.98
C GLN A 81 11.23 -19.70 11.76
N ARG A 82 11.13 -18.50 12.33
CA ARG A 82 9.94 -18.09 13.04
C ARG A 82 8.80 -17.82 12.08
N LYS A 83 7.57 -17.93 12.58
CA LYS A 83 6.35 -17.77 11.77
C LYS A 83 6.05 -16.30 11.50
N VAL A 84 5.58 -16.01 10.29
CA VAL A 84 5.12 -14.69 9.86
C VAL A 84 4.09 -14.10 10.82
N MET A 85 3.18 -14.94 11.32
CA MET A 85 2.13 -14.52 12.24
C MET A 85 2.63 -13.82 13.53
N GLU A 86 3.87 -14.08 13.93
CA GLU A 86 4.46 -13.45 15.11
C GLU A 86 4.86 -11.99 14.90
N PHE A 87 5.04 -11.57 13.63
CA PHE A 87 5.61 -10.26 13.27
C PHE A 87 4.69 -9.41 12.39
N MET A 88 3.53 -9.92 11.99
CA MET A 88 2.60 -9.17 11.17
C MET A 88 1.83 -8.12 11.99
N LYS A 89 1.51 -6.99 11.37
CA LYS A 89 0.56 -6.02 11.90
C LYS A 89 -0.85 -6.45 11.54
N THR A 90 -1.73 -6.53 12.54
CA THR A 90 -3.12 -7.00 12.38
C THR A 90 -4.14 -5.87 12.31
N ARG A 91 -3.81 -4.70 12.87
CA ARG A 91 -4.68 -3.51 12.81
C ARG A 91 -4.43 -2.74 11.55
N ILE A 92 -4.96 -3.24 10.45
CA ILE A 92 -4.80 -2.66 9.11
C ILE A 92 -6.16 -2.21 8.62
N GLU A 93 -6.24 -0.96 8.20
CA GLU A 93 -7.44 -0.42 7.58
C GLU A 93 -7.59 -0.99 6.16
N THR A 94 -8.77 -1.49 5.84
CA THR A 94 -9.13 -2.07 4.54
C THR A 94 -10.28 -1.30 3.92
N ILE A 95 -10.43 -1.40 2.60
CA ILE A 95 -11.52 -0.81 1.86
C ILE A 95 -12.21 -1.84 0.97
N GLY A 96 -13.43 -1.55 0.56
CA GLY A 96 -14.15 -2.35 -0.43
C GLY A 96 -13.78 -1.97 -1.86
N GLU A 97 -14.05 -2.86 -2.80
CA GLU A 97 -13.72 -2.67 -4.23
C GLU A 97 -14.48 -1.49 -4.89
N ASN A 98 -15.61 -1.10 -4.31
CA ASN A 98 -16.42 0.02 -4.80
C ASN A 98 -16.06 1.36 -4.14
N THR A 99 -15.05 1.41 -3.29
CA THR A 99 -14.52 2.64 -2.72
C THR A 99 -14.02 3.57 -3.83
N ARG A 100 -14.26 4.85 -3.68
CA ARG A 100 -13.80 5.86 -4.65
C ARG A 100 -12.29 6.05 -4.55
N ILE A 101 -11.66 6.33 -5.69
CA ILE A 101 -10.21 6.57 -5.73
C ILE A 101 -9.81 7.75 -4.84
N GLU A 102 -10.62 8.80 -4.77
CA GLU A 102 -10.36 9.96 -3.91
C GLU A 102 -10.35 9.61 -2.41
N GLU A 103 -11.18 8.66 -1.97
CA GLU A 103 -11.15 8.17 -0.58
C GLU A 103 -9.85 7.43 -0.29
N ALA A 104 -9.41 6.57 -1.21
CA ALA A 104 -8.11 5.90 -1.11
C ALA A 104 -6.95 6.91 -1.11
N ALA A 105 -7.01 7.92 -1.96
CA ALA A 105 -6.02 9.00 -1.99
C ALA A 105 -5.93 9.74 -0.65
N ALA A 106 -7.07 10.04 -0.03
CA ALA A 106 -7.13 10.68 1.29
C ALA A 106 -6.48 9.79 2.37
N MET A 107 -6.69 8.48 2.34
CA MET A 107 -6.05 7.54 3.26
C MET A 107 -4.52 7.54 3.12
N PHE A 108 -3.98 7.63 1.90
CA PHE A 108 -2.54 7.73 1.68
C PHE A 108 -1.94 9.03 2.21
N ILE A 109 -2.71 10.11 2.24
CA ILE A 109 -2.26 11.39 2.78
C ILE A 109 -2.19 11.35 4.32
N THR A 110 -3.16 10.70 4.96
CA THR A 110 -3.28 10.67 6.43
C THR A 110 -2.50 9.55 7.09
N SER A 111 -2.19 8.48 6.37
CA SER A 111 -1.47 7.33 6.89
C SER A 111 -0.19 7.04 6.10
N LYS A 112 0.82 6.50 6.79
CA LYS A 112 2.11 6.15 6.19
C LYS A 112 2.10 4.75 5.59
N VAL A 113 1.00 4.35 4.98
CA VAL A 113 0.88 3.04 4.33
C VAL A 113 1.36 3.11 2.88
N ARG A 114 1.87 2.00 2.36
CA ARG A 114 2.34 1.88 0.98
C ARG A 114 1.27 1.35 0.05
N PHE A 115 0.34 0.59 0.60
CA PHE A 115 -0.82 0.07 -0.10
C PHE A 115 -1.99 -0.07 0.86
N ILE A 116 -3.20 -0.14 0.30
CA ILE A 116 -4.43 -0.37 1.05
C ILE A 116 -5.02 -1.69 0.58
N PRO A 117 -5.23 -2.66 1.47
CA PRO A 117 -5.89 -3.92 1.11
C PRO A 117 -7.37 -3.69 0.77
N ILE A 118 -7.81 -4.36 -0.29
CA ILE A 118 -9.20 -4.36 -0.72
C ILE A 118 -9.80 -5.71 -0.36
N THR A 119 -10.85 -5.70 0.45
CA THR A 119 -11.52 -6.90 0.94
C THR A 119 -13.01 -6.88 0.62
N ASN A 120 -13.62 -8.07 0.57
CA ASN A 120 -15.07 -8.20 0.48
C ASN A 120 -15.72 -8.29 1.87
N GLU A 121 -17.03 -8.50 1.91
CA GLU A 121 -17.81 -8.59 3.16
C GLU A 121 -17.40 -9.79 4.03
N GLN A 122 -16.84 -10.85 3.44
CA GLN A 122 -16.29 -12.00 4.16
C GLN A 122 -14.82 -11.83 4.54
N ASN A 123 -14.28 -10.62 4.41
CA ASN A 123 -12.87 -10.29 4.67
C ASN A 123 -11.86 -11.06 3.79
N LYS A 124 -12.29 -11.52 2.62
CA LYS A 124 -11.37 -12.09 1.63
C LYS A 124 -10.60 -10.98 0.93
N LEU A 125 -9.31 -11.20 0.77
CA LEU A 125 -8.44 -10.27 0.05
C LEU A 125 -8.74 -10.36 -1.45
N LEU A 126 -9.27 -9.28 -2.01
CA LEU A 126 -9.55 -9.16 -3.45
C LEU A 126 -8.34 -8.62 -4.23
N GLY A 127 -7.55 -7.80 -3.58
CA GLY A 127 -6.37 -7.16 -4.15
C GLY A 127 -5.86 -6.05 -3.25
N ILE A 128 -4.98 -5.23 -3.80
CA ILE A 128 -4.49 -4.02 -3.15
C ILE A 128 -4.58 -2.82 -4.09
N VAL A 129 -4.70 -1.65 -3.53
CA VAL A 129 -4.44 -0.39 -4.25
C VAL A 129 -3.17 0.24 -3.70
N THR A 130 -2.25 0.60 -4.60
CA THR A 130 -1.00 1.24 -4.24
C THR A 130 -1.11 2.76 -4.40
N GLN A 131 -0.32 3.50 -3.63
CA GLN A 131 -0.18 4.94 -3.80
C GLN A 131 0.23 5.31 -5.23
N GLN A 132 1.14 4.53 -5.82
CA GLN A 132 1.59 4.72 -7.20
C GLN A 132 0.46 4.55 -8.21
N ALA A 133 -0.43 3.56 -8.03
CA ALA A 133 -1.58 3.35 -8.92
C ALA A 133 -2.56 4.53 -8.88
N VAL A 134 -2.84 5.05 -7.69
CA VAL A 134 -3.66 6.26 -7.52
C VAL A 134 -2.99 7.46 -8.20
N PHE A 135 -1.71 7.65 -7.98
CA PHE A 135 -0.94 8.76 -8.57
C PHE A 135 -0.94 8.70 -10.11
N LYS A 136 -0.70 7.51 -10.67
CA LYS A 136 -0.76 7.30 -12.13
C LYS A 136 -2.12 7.64 -12.73
N GLU A 137 -3.19 7.32 -12.03
CA GLU A 137 -4.55 7.61 -12.49
C GLU A 137 -4.82 9.10 -12.52
N TYR A 138 -4.43 9.83 -11.47
CA TYR A 138 -4.49 11.29 -11.46
C TYR A 138 -3.63 11.91 -12.56
N GLN A 139 -2.43 11.36 -12.80
CA GLN A 139 -1.53 11.83 -13.86
C GLN A 139 -2.16 11.70 -15.25
N LYS A 140 -2.84 10.60 -15.55
CA LYS A 140 -3.54 10.42 -16.84
C LYS A 140 -4.59 11.51 -17.10
N ILE A 141 -5.27 11.94 -16.04
CA ILE A 141 -6.37 12.91 -16.13
C ILE A 141 -5.83 14.33 -16.23
N PHE A 142 -4.79 14.67 -15.48
CA PHE A 142 -4.22 16.01 -15.40
C PHE A 142 -3.00 16.20 -16.32
N GLY A 143 -2.28 15.15 -16.67
CA GLY A 143 -1.05 15.19 -17.46
C GLY A 143 -1.25 15.49 -18.96
N ASN A 144 -2.47 15.30 -19.48
CA ASN A 144 -2.79 15.55 -20.89
C ASN A 144 -3.16 17.01 -21.21
N LYS A 145 -3.10 17.90 -20.23
CA LYS A 145 -3.39 19.34 -20.41
C LYS A 145 -2.18 20.16 -19.96
N HIS A 146 -1.54 20.86 -20.91
CA HIS A 146 -0.41 21.75 -20.66
C HIS A 146 -0.60 22.72 -19.48
N ASN A 147 -1.83 23.12 -19.19
CA ASN A 147 -2.16 24.05 -18.12
C ASN A 147 -2.27 23.40 -16.73
N SER A 148 -2.50 22.09 -16.65
CA SER A 148 -2.62 21.39 -15.36
C SER A 148 -1.29 21.07 -14.70
N MET A 149 -0.23 20.88 -15.49
CA MET A 149 1.13 20.69 -14.94
C MET A 149 1.66 21.95 -14.23
N ALA A 150 1.36 23.14 -14.76
CA ALA A 150 1.74 24.41 -14.13
C ALA A 150 1.02 24.63 -12.80
N ILE A 151 -0.27 24.29 -12.70
CA ILE A 151 -1.07 24.38 -11.47
C ILE A 151 -0.55 23.39 -10.42
N TYR A 152 -0.24 22.17 -10.82
CA TYR A 152 0.32 21.14 -9.94
C TYR A 152 1.68 21.56 -9.36
N THR A 153 2.55 22.11 -10.20
CA THR A 153 3.86 22.62 -9.76
C THR A 153 3.73 23.81 -8.81
N TYR A 154 2.73 24.66 -9.02
CA TYR A 154 2.44 25.80 -8.14
C TYR A 154 1.97 25.32 -6.75
N ASP A 155 1.09 24.34 -6.70
CA ASP A 155 0.58 23.76 -5.45
C ASP A 155 1.68 23.04 -4.67
N ILE A 156 2.58 22.35 -5.33
CA ILE A 156 3.76 21.75 -4.69
C ILE A 156 4.67 22.81 -4.09
N ARG A 157 4.90 23.91 -4.80
CA ARG A 157 5.67 25.04 -4.27
C ARG A 157 4.99 25.68 -3.06
N GLY A 158 3.68 25.84 -3.09
CA GLY A 158 2.91 26.34 -1.96
C GLY A 158 2.98 25.45 -0.73
N VAL A 159 2.88 24.14 -0.92
CA VAL A 159 3.02 23.13 0.14
C VAL A 159 4.43 23.10 0.70
N LEU A 160 5.46 23.11 -0.14
CA LEU A 160 6.87 23.18 0.28
C LEU A 160 7.17 24.49 1.01
N GLY A 161 6.63 25.62 0.56
CA GLY A 161 6.77 26.91 1.21
C GLY A 161 6.14 26.96 2.61
N ARG A 162 5.06 26.21 2.86
CA ARG A 162 4.43 26.08 4.19
C ARG A 162 5.24 25.22 5.14
N PHE A 163 5.92 24.17 4.63
CA PHE A 163 6.72 23.26 5.45
C PHE A 163 8.10 23.78 5.76
N MET A 164 8.69 24.61 4.89
CA MET A 164 10.05 25.12 5.06
C MET A 164 10.10 26.43 5.84
N GLY A 165 8.95 27.07 6.10
CA GLY A 165 8.89 28.35 6.81
C GLY A 165 9.60 29.50 6.09
N PRO A 166 9.44 30.75 6.52
CA PRO A 166 10.28 31.84 6.02
C PRO A 166 11.71 31.61 6.48
N LEU A 167 12.57 31.43 5.52
CA LEU A 167 14.03 31.52 5.78
C LEU A 167 14.40 32.92 6.23
#